data_20145231b43e81381c83f9079fa0eeaa
#
_entry.id   20145231b43e81381c83f9079fa0eeaa
#
_cell.length_a   1.000
_cell.length_b   1.000
_cell.length_c   1.000
_cell.angle_alpha   90.00
_cell.angle_beta   90.00
_cell.angle_gamma   90.00
#
_symmetry.space_group_name_H-M   'P 1'
#
loop_
_entity.id
_entity.type
_entity.pdbx_description
1 polymer ?
#
loop_
_entity_poly.entity_id
_entity_poly.type
_entity_poly.pdbx_seq_one_letter_code
_entity_poly.pdbx_strand_id
1 'polypeptide(L)'
;MIRYRVKPDQLGRHLGLLRAVYAELAAIRPDGLRFATLRLPDQLSFVDIAVGADLPGPLPQLQAFRDFRADLEQRCDERSVTEFVEVGSFGWKN
;
A
#
# COMPACT_ATOMS: atom_id res chain seq x y z
N MET A 1 2.77 8.41 -2.74
CA MET A 1 1.34 8.03 -2.77
C MET A 1 1.04 7.37 -4.09
N ILE A 2 0.39 6.23 -4.02
CA ILE A 2 -0.05 5.52 -5.22
C ILE A 2 -1.56 5.43 -5.18
N ARG A 3 -2.20 5.91 -6.24
CA ARG A 3 -3.64 5.79 -6.40
C ARG A 3 -3.92 4.84 -7.56
N TYR A 4 -4.84 3.91 -7.37
CA TYR A 4 -5.17 2.93 -8.39
C TYR A 4 -6.61 2.46 -8.24
N ARG A 5 -7.15 1.92 -9.33
CA ARG A 5 -8.49 1.35 -9.34
C ARG A 5 -8.39 -0.12 -9.72
N VAL A 6 -8.92 -0.97 -8.86
CA VAL A 6 -8.86 -2.42 -9.02
C VAL A 6 -10.00 -2.89 -9.90
N LYS A 7 -9.72 -3.82 -10.79
CA LYS A 7 -10.76 -4.45 -11.61
C LYS A 7 -11.72 -5.21 -10.70
N PRO A 8 -13.05 -5.14 -10.95
CA PRO A 8 -14.02 -5.75 -10.05
C PRO A 8 -13.79 -7.25 -9.81
N ASP A 9 -13.38 -7.99 -10.83
CA ASP A 9 -13.13 -9.42 -10.72
C ASP A 9 -11.83 -9.75 -9.98
N GLN A 10 -10.99 -8.76 -9.72
CA GLN A 10 -9.72 -8.92 -9.02
C GLN A 10 -9.77 -8.42 -7.57
N LEU A 11 -10.90 -7.89 -7.14
CA LEU A 11 -11.00 -7.24 -5.84
C LEU A 11 -10.71 -8.19 -4.68
N GLY A 12 -11.26 -9.39 -4.70
CA GLY A 12 -11.02 -10.38 -3.64
C GLY A 12 -9.57 -10.75 -3.50
N ARG A 13 -8.91 -11.00 -4.63
CA ARG A 13 -7.48 -11.30 -4.66
C ARG A 13 -6.65 -10.12 -4.15
N HIS A 14 -7.02 -8.91 -4.58
CA HIS A 14 -6.32 -7.70 -4.17
C HIS A 14 -6.37 -7.50 -2.65
N LEU A 15 -7.54 -7.65 -2.06
CA LEU A 15 -7.70 -7.52 -0.60
C LEU A 15 -6.91 -8.58 0.15
N GLY A 16 -6.85 -9.80 -0.38
CA GLY A 16 -6.04 -10.86 0.21
C GLY A 16 -4.55 -10.54 0.21
N LEU A 17 -4.05 -10.01 -0.91
CA LEU A 17 -2.65 -9.61 -1.03
C LEU A 17 -2.33 -8.46 -0.08
N LEU A 18 -3.24 -7.49 0.09
CA LEU A 18 -3.06 -6.40 1.04
C LEU A 18 -3.02 -6.91 2.48
N ARG A 19 -3.92 -7.83 2.84
CA ARG A 19 -3.91 -8.40 4.19
C ARG A 19 -2.58 -9.07 4.50
N ALA A 20 -2.00 -9.76 3.52
CA ALA A 20 -0.71 -10.40 3.70
C ALA A 20 0.41 -9.38 3.94
N VAL A 21 0.38 -8.24 3.22
CA VAL A 21 1.34 -7.16 3.44
C VAL A 21 1.26 -6.64 4.87
N TYR A 22 0.05 -6.35 5.33
CA TYR A 22 -0.13 -5.80 6.68
C TYR A 22 0.18 -6.82 7.77
N ALA A 23 -0.08 -8.10 7.53
CA ALA A 23 0.29 -9.14 8.47
C ALA A 23 1.81 -9.25 8.63
N GLU A 24 2.54 -9.16 7.52
CA GLU A 24 4.00 -9.20 7.57
C GLU A 24 4.57 -7.96 8.23
N LEU A 25 4.02 -6.78 7.94
CA LEU A 25 4.43 -5.53 8.59
C LEU A 25 4.19 -5.59 10.09
N ALA A 26 3.05 -6.14 10.52
CA ALA A 26 2.74 -6.26 11.94
C ALA A 26 3.70 -7.22 12.64
N ALA A 27 4.17 -8.25 11.95
CA ALA A 27 5.13 -9.21 12.51
C ALA A 27 6.54 -8.63 12.62
N ILE A 28 6.98 -7.89 11.60
CA ILE A 28 8.34 -7.36 11.52
C ILE A 28 8.46 -6.01 12.23
N ARG A 29 7.44 -5.17 12.14
CA ARG A 29 7.36 -3.85 12.77
C ARG A 29 8.59 -2.99 12.45
N PRO A 30 8.84 -2.67 11.17
CA PRO A 30 10.01 -1.89 10.80
C PRO A 30 9.94 -0.48 11.37
N ASP A 31 11.07 -0.02 11.91
CA ASP A 31 11.14 1.31 12.52
C ASP A 31 11.04 2.41 11.48
N GLY A 32 10.35 3.49 11.85
CA GLY A 32 10.31 4.70 11.04
C GLY A 32 9.43 4.61 9.81
N LEU A 33 8.75 3.49 9.59
CA LEU A 33 7.85 3.34 8.46
C LEU A 33 6.40 3.46 8.91
N ARG A 34 5.66 4.34 8.24
CA ARG A 34 4.21 4.41 8.36
C ARG A 34 3.62 4.08 7.00
N PHE A 35 2.70 3.15 6.96
CA PHE A 35 2.12 2.68 5.71
C PHE A 35 0.62 2.49 5.90
N ALA A 36 -0.18 3.08 5.02
CA ALA A 36 -1.63 3.01 5.11
C ALA A 36 -2.23 2.82 3.72
N THR A 37 -3.33 2.09 3.66
CA THR A 37 -4.13 1.91 2.47
C THR A 37 -5.53 2.41 2.75
N LEU A 38 -6.02 3.32 1.92
CA LEU A 38 -7.37 3.86 2.04
C LEU A 38 -8.20 3.37 0.87
N ARG A 39 -9.46 3.00 1.15
CA ARG A 39 -10.40 2.56 0.13
C ARG A 39 -11.42 3.66 -0.10
N LEU A 40 -11.62 4.03 -1.36
CA LEU A 40 -12.52 5.12 -1.70
C LEU A 40 -13.97 4.63 -1.79
N PRO A 41 -14.94 5.58 -1.80
CA PRO A 41 -16.37 5.21 -1.77
C PRO A 41 -16.86 4.35 -2.94
N ASP A 42 -16.17 4.38 -4.08
CA ASP A 42 -16.53 3.52 -5.21
C ASP A 42 -16.22 2.05 -4.96
N GLN A 43 -15.57 1.73 -3.83
CA GLN A 43 -15.21 0.38 -3.39
C GLN A 43 -14.15 -0.30 -4.25
N LEU A 44 -13.68 0.33 -5.31
CA LEU A 44 -12.69 -0.22 -6.23
C LEU A 44 -11.40 0.58 -6.26
N SER A 45 -11.44 1.85 -5.87
CA SER A 45 -10.26 2.71 -5.88
C SER A 45 -9.59 2.72 -4.51
N PHE A 46 -8.26 2.74 -4.53
CA PHE A 46 -7.44 2.69 -3.33
C PHE A 46 -6.34 3.74 -3.41
N VAL A 47 -5.90 4.19 -2.25
CA VAL A 47 -4.74 5.06 -2.12
C VAL A 47 -3.80 4.42 -1.11
N ASP A 48 -2.56 4.16 -1.52
CA ASP A 48 -1.51 3.67 -0.64
C ASP A 48 -0.57 4.82 -0.31
N ILE A 49 -0.33 5.05 0.96
CA ILE A 49 0.54 6.10 1.45
C ILE A 49 1.64 5.47 2.29
N ALA A 50 2.88 5.76 1.93
CA ALA A 50 4.03 5.34 2.72
C ALA A 50 4.82 6.57 3.13
N VAL A 51 5.15 6.68 4.41
CA VAL A 51 5.91 7.78 4.97
C VAL A 51 7.07 7.21 5.79
N GLY A 52 8.27 7.71 5.54
CA GLY A 52 9.45 7.27 6.26
C GLY A 52 10.68 8.00 5.76
N ALA A 53 11.78 7.93 6.53
CA ALA A 53 13.00 8.64 6.21
C ALA A 53 13.70 8.09 4.97
N ASP A 54 13.66 6.78 4.77
CA ASP A 54 14.43 6.09 3.73
C ASP A 54 13.51 5.22 2.85
N LEU A 55 12.52 5.84 2.24
CA LEU A 55 11.62 5.12 1.36
C LEU A 55 12.34 4.72 0.06
N PRO A 56 12.01 3.53 -0.46
CA PRO A 56 10.96 2.61 -0.04
C PRO A 56 11.28 1.79 1.21
N GLY A 57 12.45 1.97 1.82
CA GLY A 57 12.84 1.33 3.06
C GLY A 57 12.79 -0.19 2.99
N PRO A 58 12.20 -0.86 3.98
CA PRO A 58 12.16 -2.31 4.01
C PRO A 58 11.10 -2.93 3.10
N LEU A 59 10.19 -2.13 2.53
CA LEU A 59 9.05 -2.67 1.77
C LEU A 59 9.47 -3.65 0.66
N PRO A 60 10.45 -3.32 -0.22
CA PRO A 60 10.82 -4.25 -1.28
C PRO A 60 11.41 -5.57 -0.80
N GLN A 61 11.80 -5.66 0.46
CA GLN A 61 12.36 -6.88 1.04
C GLN A 61 11.29 -7.80 1.59
N LEU A 62 10.07 -7.33 1.76
CA LEU A 62 8.97 -8.14 2.28
C LEU A 62 8.39 -8.99 1.15
N GLN A 63 8.30 -10.30 1.39
CA GLN A 63 7.77 -11.22 0.38
C GLN A 63 6.32 -10.85 0.01
N ALA A 64 5.50 -10.53 1.01
CA ALA A 64 4.11 -10.17 0.76
C ALA A 64 4.01 -8.90 -0.09
N PHE A 65 4.91 -7.94 0.11
CA PHE A 65 4.92 -6.72 -0.69
C PHE A 65 5.32 -7.02 -2.14
N ARG A 66 6.32 -7.88 -2.34
CA ARG A 66 6.71 -8.31 -3.68
C ARG A 66 5.58 -9.03 -4.39
N ASP A 67 4.87 -9.91 -3.68
CA ASP A 67 3.71 -10.61 -4.23
C ASP A 67 2.61 -9.63 -4.62
N PHE A 68 2.37 -8.61 -3.76
CA PHE A 68 1.40 -7.58 -4.02
C PHE A 68 1.72 -6.79 -5.29
N ARG A 69 3.00 -6.46 -5.49
CA ARG A 69 3.44 -5.66 -6.63
C ARG A 69 3.57 -6.45 -7.93
N ALA A 70 3.75 -7.76 -7.86
CA ALA A 70 4.13 -8.59 -9.01
C ALA A 70 3.18 -8.49 -10.19
N ASP A 71 1.87 -8.41 -9.94
CA ASP A 71 0.87 -8.31 -11.00
C ASP A 71 -0.12 -7.19 -10.77
N LEU A 72 0.35 -6.11 -10.10
CA LEU A 72 -0.50 -4.98 -9.79
C LEU A 72 -1.10 -4.35 -11.04
N GLU A 73 -0.33 -4.25 -12.11
CA GLU A 73 -0.81 -3.67 -13.37
C GLU A 73 -1.93 -4.49 -13.99
N GLN A 74 -1.89 -5.82 -13.84
CA GLN A 74 -2.95 -6.68 -14.36
C GLN A 74 -4.22 -6.59 -13.53
N ARG A 75 -4.10 -6.25 -12.24
CA ARG A 75 -5.26 -6.11 -11.36
C ARG A 75 -5.94 -4.76 -11.47
N CYS A 76 -5.24 -3.74 -11.99
CA CYS A 76 -5.72 -2.36 -11.96
C CYS A 76 -6.01 -1.82 -13.34
N ASP A 77 -7.08 -1.01 -13.44
CA ASP A 77 -7.41 -0.29 -14.67
C ASP A 77 -6.66 1.04 -14.76
N GLU A 78 -6.49 1.71 -13.61
CA GLU A 78 -5.87 3.02 -13.53
C GLU A 78 -4.84 3.00 -12.42
N ARG A 79 -3.75 3.74 -12.61
CA ARG A 79 -2.70 3.85 -11.61
C ARG A 79 -1.96 5.15 -11.78
N SER A 80 -1.74 5.86 -10.69
CA SER A 80 -0.89 7.05 -10.68
C SER A 80 0.01 7.03 -9.47
N VAL A 81 1.22 7.55 -9.63
CA VAL A 81 2.20 7.67 -8.56
C VAL A 81 2.50 9.14 -8.37
N THR A 82 2.39 9.62 -7.14
CA THR A 82 2.62 11.02 -6.81
C THR A 82 3.55 11.10 -5.60
N GLU A 83 4.59 11.89 -5.71
CA GLU A 83 5.44 12.21 -4.59
C GLU A 83 4.75 13.24 -3.70
N PHE A 84 5.05 13.20 -2.41
CA PHE A 84 4.49 14.15 -1.47
C PHE A 84 5.44 14.37 -0.30
N VAL A 85 5.23 15.46 0.43
CA VAL A 85 5.99 15.78 1.63
C VAL A 85 5.01 15.88 2.78
N GLU A 86 5.33 15.23 3.89
CA GLU A 86 4.51 15.34 5.09
C GLU A 86 4.67 16.72 5.70
N VAL A 87 3.58 17.47 5.81
CA VAL A 87 3.58 18.80 6.42
C VAL A 87 3.27 18.70 7.91
N GLY A 88 2.44 17.74 8.30
CA GLY A 88 2.08 17.51 9.69
C GLY A 88 1.28 16.24 9.81
N SER A 89 1.19 15.71 11.05
CA SER A 89 0.40 14.51 11.31
C SER A 89 -0.07 14.51 12.76
N PHE A 90 -1.17 13.80 12.99
CA PHE A 90 -1.71 13.62 14.33
C PHE A 90 -2.35 12.23 14.38
N GLY A 91 -2.06 11.51 15.44
CA GLY A 91 -2.68 10.21 15.64
C GLY A 91 -2.04 9.03 14.93
N TRP A 92 -1.02 9.24 14.09
CA TRP A 92 -0.28 8.17 13.44
C TRP A 92 0.72 7.58 14.40
N LYS A 93 0.72 6.24 14.48
CA LYS A 93 1.69 5.49 15.30
C LYS A 93 2.48 4.55 14.39
N ASN A 94 3.74 4.43 14.69
CA ASN A 94 4.64 3.52 13.98
C ASN A 94 4.52 2.11 14.51
#